data_3793f009ba2b73d942b0249b2da0b27c
#
_entry.id   3793f009ba2b73d942b0249b2da0b27c
#
_cell.length_a   1.000
_cell.length_b   1.000
_cell.length_c   1.000
_cell.angle_alpha   90.00
_cell.angle_beta   90.00
_cell.angle_gamma   90.00
#
_symmetry.space_group_name_H-M   'P 1'
#
loop_
_entity.id
_entity.type
_entity.pdbx_description
1 polymer ?
#
loop_
_entity_poly.entity_id
_entity_poly.type
_entity_poly.pdbx_seq_one_letter_code
_entity_poly.pdbx_strand_id
1 'polypeptide(L)'
;HEQITRLFHAFRRDSHPMAVMCGITGALAAFYHDSLDVNNPRHRDIAAFRLLSKMPTMAAMCYKYSIGQPFVYPRNDLSYAGNFLRMMFSTPCEEYEVNPVLERAMDRILILHADHEQNASTSTVRTAGSSGANPFACIAAGIASLWGPAHGGANEAALKMLEEISSVEHIPEFVRRAKDK
;
A
#
# COMPACT_ATOMS: atom_id res chain seq x y z
N HIS A 1 -0.46 -0.62 -18.11
CA HIS A 1 -0.84 0.63 -17.41
C HIS A 1 -2.24 1.09 -17.80
N GLU A 2 -2.59 1.16 -19.06
CA GLU A 2 -3.88 1.67 -19.56
C GLU A 2 -5.09 0.99 -18.90
N GLN A 3 -5.12 -0.32 -18.78
CA GLN A 3 -6.21 -1.07 -18.14
C GLN A 3 -6.39 -0.68 -16.66
N ILE A 4 -5.30 -0.52 -15.92
CA ILE A 4 -5.33 -0.06 -14.52
C ILE A 4 -5.85 1.37 -14.46
N THR A 5 -5.40 2.26 -15.33
CA THR A 5 -5.90 3.65 -15.42
C THR A 5 -7.40 3.68 -15.66
N ARG A 6 -7.90 2.87 -16.60
CA ARG A 6 -9.34 2.76 -16.86
C ARG A 6 -10.11 2.26 -15.64
N LEU A 7 -9.53 1.29 -14.91
CA LEU A 7 -10.15 0.77 -13.69
C LEU A 7 -10.25 1.82 -12.59
N PHE A 8 -9.25 2.71 -12.45
CA PHE A 8 -9.32 3.84 -11.53
C PHE A 8 -10.52 4.75 -11.80
N HIS A 9 -10.84 5.00 -13.06
CA HIS A 9 -11.99 5.83 -13.44
C HIS A 9 -13.37 5.22 -13.09
N ALA A 10 -13.41 3.94 -12.73
CA ALA A 10 -14.62 3.28 -12.23
C ALA A 10 -14.84 3.51 -10.73
N PHE A 11 -13.83 3.96 -9.98
CA PHE A 11 -13.98 4.29 -8.57
C PHE A 11 -14.37 5.76 -8.38
N ARG A 12 -15.02 6.05 -7.28
CA ARG A 12 -15.25 7.44 -6.85
C ARG A 12 -13.93 8.01 -6.31
N ARG A 13 -13.71 9.31 -6.50
CA ARG A 13 -12.48 9.98 -6.01
C ARG A 13 -12.37 10.00 -4.49
N ASP A 14 -13.52 10.01 -3.79
CA ASP A 14 -13.63 9.96 -2.35
C ASP A 14 -13.65 8.53 -1.76
N SER A 15 -13.38 7.53 -2.59
CA SER A 15 -13.29 6.13 -2.14
C SER A 15 -12.12 5.95 -1.18
N HIS A 16 -12.33 5.13 -0.15
CA HIS A 16 -11.26 4.76 0.77
C HIS A 16 -10.12 4.06 0.02
N PRO A 17 -8.84 4.49 0.18
CA PRO A 17 -7.72 3.97 -0.61
C PRO A 17 -7.54 2.46 -0.46
N MET A 18 -7.83 1.88 0.71
CA MET A 18 -7.73 0.44 0.91
C MET A 18 -8.79 -0.34 0.12
N ALA A 19 -10.00 0.21 -0.08
CA ALA A 19 -11.01 -0.39 -0.95
C ALA A 19 -10.54 -0.42 -2.41
N VAL A 20 -9.98 0.69 -2.88
CA VAL A 20 -9.40 0.80 -4.23
C VAL A 20 -8.25 -0.18 -4.40
N MET A 21 -7.31 -0.22 -3.46
CA MET A 21 -6.16 -1.14 -3.48
C MET A 21 -6.59 -2.61 -3.51
N CYS A 22 -7.58 -2.98 -2.70
CA CYS A 22 -8.13 -4.33 -2.69
C CYS A 22 -8.72 -4.71 -4.05
N GLY A 23 -9.55 -3.85 -4.63
CA GLY A 23 -10.19 -4.07 -5.93
C GLY A 23 -9.18 -4.18 -7.07
N ILE A 24 -8.22 -3.26 -7.14
CA ILE A 24 -7.21 -3.24 -8.21
C ILE A 24 -6.26 -4.44 -8.09
N THR A 25 -5.84 -4.79 -6.88
CA THR A 25 -4.97 -5.96 -6.67
C THR A 25 -5.66 -7.24 -7.10
N GLY A 26 -6.94 -7.42 -6.76
CA GLY A 26 -7.72 -8.55 -7.23
C GLY A 26 -7.87 -8.59 -8.77
N ALA A 27 -8.07 -7.44 -9.39
CA ALA A 27 -8.19 -7.31 -10.85
C ALA A 27 -6.90 -7.69 -11.60
N LEU A 28 -5.73 -7.64 -10.96
CA LEU A 28 -4.47 -8.12 -11.55
C LEU A 28 -4.55 -9.59 -11.99
N ALA A 29 -5.33 -10.41 -11.30
CA ALA A 29 -5.55 -11.80 -11.68
C ALA A 29 -6.18 -11.92 -13.09
N ALA A 30 -7.11 -11.02 -13.42
CA ALA A 30 -7.74 -11.00 -14.74
C ALA A 30 -6.78 -10.47 -15.83
N PHE A 31 -5.86 -9.56 -15.47
CA PHE A 31 -4.88 -9.03 -16.43
C PHE A 31 -3.69 -9.96 -16.69
N TYR A 32 -3.42 -10.89 -15.77
CA TYR A 32 -2.28 -11.81 -15.81
C TYR A 32 -2.71 -13.29 -15.74
N HIS A 33 -3.87 -13.61 -16.33
CA HIS A 33 -4.46 -14.95 -16.29
C HIS A 33 -3.57 -16.07 -16.88
N ASP A 34 -2.56 -15.72 -17.65
CA ASP A 34 -1.58 -16.62 -18.28
C ASP A 34 -0.51 -17.16 -17.30
N SER A 35 -0.44 -16.65 -16.09
CA SER A 35 0.62 -16.95 -15.13
C SER A 35 0.12 -17.07 -13.68
N LEU A 36 -1.01 -17.76 -13.49
CA LEU A 36 -1.67 -17.89 -12.17
C LEU A 36 -1.51 -19.27 -11.51
N ASP A 37 -0.89 -20.24 -12.18
CA ASP A 37 -0.72 -21.58 -11.64
C ASP A 37 0.22 -21.56 -10.42
N VAL A 38 -0.34 -21.77 -9.24
CA VAL A 38 0.38 -21.79 -7.96
C VAL A 38 1.30 -22.99 -7.80
N ASN A 39 1.12 -24.06 -8.59
CA ASN A 39 1.98 -25.24 -8.58
C ASN A 39 3.23 -25.03 -9.45
N ASN A 40 3.21 -24.05 -10.37
CA ASN A 40 4.35 -23.69 -11.19
C ASN A 40 5.25 -22.67 -10.44
N PRO A 41 6.50 -23.04 -10.07
CA PRO A 41 7.41 -22.14 -9.36
C PRO A 41 7.65 -20.82 -10.09
N ARG A 42 7.80 -20.87 -11.43
CA ARG A 42 8.02 -19.68 -12.26
C ARG A 42 6.83 -18.72 -12.22
N HIS A 43 5.59 -19.24 -12.19
CA HIS A 43 4.41 -18.39 -12.08
C HIS A 43 4.34 -17.72 -10.71
N ARG A 44 4.73 -18.41 -9.62
CA ARG A 44 4.83 -17.82 -8.28
C ARG A 44 5.83 -16.66 -8.24
N ASP A 45 7.03 -16.86 -8.78
CA ASP A 45 8.06 -15.82 -8.84
C ASP A 45 7.60 -14.62 -9.67
N ILE A 46 7.01 -14.85 -10.84
CA ILE A 46 6.45 -13.78 -11.68
C ILE A 46 5.35 -13.01 -10.95
N ALA A 47 4.46 -13.69 -10.23
CA ALA A 47 3.40 -13.04 -9.47
C ALA A 47 3.97 -12.20 -8.31
N ALA A 48 4.99 -12.72 -7.59
CA ALA A 48 5.68 -11.98 -6.53
C ALA A 48 6.36 -10.72 -7.06
N PHE A 49 7.13 -10.82 -8.14
CA PHE A 49 7.77 -9.65 -8.77
C PHE A 49 6.75 -8.63 -9.27
N ARG A 50 5.65 -9.08 -9.87
CA ARG A 50 4.58 -8.19 -10.33
C ARG A 50 3.89 -7.46 -9.18
N LEU A 51 3.60 -8.16 -8.08
CA LEU A 51 3.02 -7.55 -6.88
C LEU A 51 3.97 -6.52 -6.27
N LEU A 52 5.22 -6.91 -5.97
CA LEU A 52 6.20 -6.02 -5.38
C LEU A 52 6.44 -4.77 -6.25
N SER A 53 6.59 -4.93 -7.56
CA SER A 53 6.88 -3.80 -8.44
C SER A 53 5.68 -2.86 -8.68
N LYS A 54 4.45 -3.37 -8.61
CA LYS A 54 3.24 -2.60 -8.93
C LYS A 54 2.59 -1.96 -7.72
N MET A 55 2.77 -2.53 -6.54
CA MET A 55 2.10 -2.06 -5.32
C MET A 55 2.38 -0.58 -5.03
N PRO A 56 3.63 -0.08 -5.05
CA PRO A 56 3.90 1.33 -4.83
C PRO A 56 3.26 2.23 -5.87
N THR A 57 3.27 1.80 -7.14
CA THR A 57 2.65 2.56 -8.23
C THR A 57 1.14 2.65 -8.04
N MET A 58 0.48 1.54 -7.71
CA MET A 58 -0.97 1.54 -7.47
C MET A 58 -1.35 2.37 -6.24
N ALA A 59 -0.57 2.31 -5.17
CA ALA A 59 -0.77 3.13 -3.97
C ALA A 59 -0.62 4.64 -4.28
N ALA A 60 0.42 5.01 -5.03
CA ALA A 60 0.60 6.38 -5.48
C ALA A 60 -0.54 6.84 -6.42
N MET A 61 -1.01 5.97 -7.31
CA MET A 61 -2.16 6.25 -8.17
C MET A 61 -3.45 6.48 -7.34
N CYS A 62 -3.67 5.73 -6.26
CA CYS A 62 -4.80 5.97 -5.34
C CYS A 62 -4.77 7.41 -4.81
N TYR A 63 -3.63 7.84 -4.31
CA TYR A 63 -3.45 9.19 -3.79
C TYR A 63 -3.65 10.25 -4.88
N LYS A 64 -2.96 10.11 -6.02
CA LYS A 64 -3.07 11.04 -7.15
C LYS A 64 -4.51 11.15 -7.66
N TYR A 65 -5.21 10.03 -7.74
CA TYR A 65 -6.61 10.00 -8.16
C TYR A 65 -7.52 10.76 -7.19
N SER A 66 -7.35 10.56 -5.88
CA SER A 66 -8.17 11.22 -4.86
C SER A 66 -8.04 12.75 -4.88
N ILE A 67 -6.83 13.26 -5.14
CA ILE A 67 -6.58 14.70 -5.21
C ILE A 67 -6.72 15.29 -6.62
N GLY A 68 -7.12 14.49 -7.61
CA GLY A 68 -7.34 14.95 -8.99
C GLY A 68 -6.08 15.30 -9.78
N GLN A 69 -4.93 14.77 -9.39
CA GLN A 69 -3.66 14.94 -10.09
C GLN A 69 -3.39 13.81 -11.10
N PRO A 70 -2.60 14.06 -12.15
CA PRO A 70 -2.21 13.04 -13.12
C PRO A 70 -1.34 11.97 -12.47
N PHE A 71 -1.43 10.74 -13.00
CA PHE A 71 -0.59 9.64 -12.56
C PHE A 71 0.86 9.84 -12.98
N VAL A 72 1.77 9.51 -12.08
CA VAL A 72 3.20 9.52 -12.29
C VAL A 72 3.73 8.10 -12.25
N TYR A 73 4.59 7.76 -13.21
CA TYR A 73 5.14 6.41 -13.35
C TYR A 73 6.57 6.32 -12.85
N PRO A 74 7.03 5.12 -12.43
CA PRO A 74 8.36 4.95 -11.87
C PRO A 74 9.48 5.25 -12.91
N ARG A 75 10.64 5.61 -12.41
CA ARG A 75 11.89 5.79 -13.16
C ARG A 75 12.87 4.67 -12.77
N ASN A 76 13.74 4.28 -13.70
CA ASN A 76 14.69 3.18 -13.46
C ASN A 76 15.95 3.65 -12.69
N ASP A 77 16.19 4.95 -12.60
CA ASP A 77 17.33 5.56 -11.93
C ASP A 77 17.08 5.86 -10.44
N LEU A 78 15.87 5.61 -9.94
CA LEU A 78 15.49 5.82 -8.54
C LEU A 78 15.35 4.50 -7.79
N SER A 79 15.62 4.53 -6.48
CA SER A 79 15.33 3.43 -5.58
C SER A 79 13.83 3.14 -5.47
N TYR A 80 13.47 2.06 -4.81
CA TYR A 80 12.08 1.69 -4.55
C TYR A 80 11.35 2.76 -3.73
N ALA A 81 11.96 3.22 -2.63
CA ALA A 81 11.42 4.28 -1.78
C ALA A 81 11.40 5.63 -2.50
N GLY A 82 12.47 5.98 -3.22
CA GLY A 82 12.57 7.21 -4.00
C GLY A 82 11.50 7.28 -5.10
N ASN A 83 11.26 6.17 -5.80
CA ASN A 83 10.18 6.08 -6.78
C ASN A 83 8.81 6.28 -6.15
N PHE A 84 8.54 5.66 -5.00
CA PHE A 84 7.28 5.83 -4.29
C PHE A 84 7.04 7.31 -3.93
N LEU A 85 8.02 7.97 -3.32
CA LEU A 85 7.93 9.39 -2.96
C LEU A 85 7.70 10.26 -4.19
N ARG A 86 8.44 10.03 -5.27
CA ARG A 86 8.27 10.77 -6.52
C ARG A 86 6.86 10.56 -7.11
N MET A 87 6.39 9.33 -7.19
CA MET A 87 5.05 9.05 -7.74
C MET A 87 3.94 9.67 -6.90
N MET A 88 4.12 9.74 -5.58
CA MET A 88 3.16 10.35 -4.66
C MET A 88 3.13 11.89 -4.78
N PHE A 89 4.28 12.53 -4.80
CA PHE A 89 4.39 13.96 -4.48
C PHE A 89 4.82 14.86 -5.65
N SER A 90 5.35 14.32 -6.75
CA SER A 90 5.68 15.15 -7.90
C SER A 90 4.43 15.80 -8.53
N THR A 91 4.57 17.03 -8.99
CA THR A 91 3.53 17.77 -9.71
C THR A 91 3.93 17.98 -11.17
N PRO A 92 2.97 18.20 -12.11
CA PRO A 92 3.29 18.29 -13.54
C PRO A 92 4.19 19.47 -13.92
N CYS A 93 4.20 20.53 -13.12
CA CYS A 93 4.84 21.81 -13.47
C CYS A 93 6.20 22.00 -12.79
N GLU A 94 6.61 21.07 -11.93
CA GLU A 94 7.82 21.19 -11.12
C GLU A 94 8.67 19.92 -11.23
N GLU A 95 9.98 20.08 -11.27
CA GLU A 95 10.88 18.96 -11.13
C GLU A 95 10.92 18.51 -9.66
N TYR A 96 10.63 17.22 -9.43
CA TYR A 96 10.64 16.65 -8.10
C TYR A 96 11.99 16.01 -7.80
N GLU A 97 12.72 16.62 -6.88
CA GLU A 97 13.95 16.04 -6.34
C GLU A 97 13.63 15.20 -5.10
N VAL A 98 14.08 13.95 -5.09
CA VAL A 98 13.87 13.04 -3.95
C VAL A 98 14.76 13.48 -2.80
N ASN A 99 14.14 13.89 -1.69
CA ASN A 99 14.88 14.23 -0.48
C ASN A 99 15.51 12.96 0.12
N PRO A 100 16.86 12.87 0.26
CA PRO A 100 17.55 11.66 0.69
C PRO A 100 17.24 11.27 2.16
N VAL A 101 16.80 12.21 2.99
CA VAL A 101 16.36 11.93 4.37
C VAL A 101 15.00 11.25 4.36
N LEU A 102 14.06 11.76 3.57
CA LEU A 102 12.73 11.15 3.41
C LEU A 102 12.81 9.80 2.72
N GLU A 103 13.67 9.65 1.73
CA GLU A 103 13.91 8.37 1.04
C GLU A 103 14.39 7.30 2.04
N ARG A 104 15.41 7.60 2.83
CA ARG A 104 15.89 6.67 3.88
C ARG A 104 14.84 6.38 4.95
N ALA A 105 14.05 7.38 5.34
CA ALA A 105 12.97 7.19 6.30
C ALA A 105 11.90 6.25 5.75
N MET A 106 11.47 6.46 4.51
CA MET A 106 10.49 5.59 3.83
C MET A 106 11.02 4.17 3.67
N ASP A 107 12.26 4.01 3.25
CA ASP A 107 12.90 2.69 3.11
C ASP A 107 12.91 1.91 4.44
N ARG A 108 13.27 2.57 5.54
CA ARG A 108 13.20 1.99 6.89
C ARG A 108 11.78 1.63 7.32
N ILE A 109 10.80 2.47 7.02
CA ILE A 109 9.40 2.18 7.30
C ILE A 109 8.96 0.92 6.55
N LEU A 110 9.29 0.80 5.27
CA LEU A 110 8.97 -0.38 4.46
C LEU A 110 9.65 -1.64 5.02
N ILE A 111 10.92 -1.56 5.45
CA ILE A 111 11.63 -2.69 6.09
C ILE A 111 10.94 -3.09 7.40
N LEU A 112 10.60 -2.13 8.26
CA LEU A 112 9.93 -2.39 9.55
C LEU A 112 8.54 -3.02 9.38
N HIS A 113 7.88 -2.79 8.24
CA HIS A 113 6.57 -3.35 7.93
C HIS A 113 6.64 -4.63 7.10
N ALA A 114 7.82 -5.08 6.70
CA ALA A 114 7.96 -6.25 5.85
C ALA A 114 7.59 -7.57 6.57
N ASP A 115 7.82 -7.64 7.87
CA ASP A 115 7.49 -8.80 8.68
C ASP A 115 6.99 -8.37 10.08
N HIS A 116 5.81 -8.84 10.44
CA HIS A 116 5.19 -8.72 11.76
C HIS A 116 4.73 -10.09 12.29
N GLU A 117 5.47 -11.13 11.96
CA GLU A 117 5.08 -12.51 12.25
C GLU A 117 3.72 -12.86 11.62
N GLN A 118 2.91 -13.66 12.32
CA GLN A 118 1.60 -14.09 11.82
C GLN A 118 0.49 -13.16 12.28
N ASN A 119 0.44 -11.95 11.72
CA ASN A 119 -0.65 -11.01 11.92
C ASN A 119 -1.94 -11.42 11.15
N ALA A 120 -3.03 -10.66 11.31
CA ALA A 120 -4.33 -10.96 10.72
C ALA A 120 -4.28 -11.03 9.17
N SER A 121 -3.58 -10.12 8.49
CA SER A 121 -3.47 -10.16 7.03
C SER A 121 -2.61 -11.33 6.55
N THR A 122 -1.52 -11.65 7.22
CA THR A 122 -0.69 -12.83 6.91
C THR A 122 -1.52 -14.12 7.06
N SER A 123 -2.28 -14.25 8.14
CA SER A 123 -3.18 -15.40 8.37
C SER A 123 -4.24 -15.49 7.29
N THR A 124 -4.83 -14.36 6.88
CA THR A 124 -5.83 -14.30 5.80
C THR A 124 -5.23 -14.73 4.46
N VAL A 125 -4.05 -14.23 4.10
CA VAL A 125 -3.35 -14.62 2.87
C VAL A 125 -3.05 -16.11 2.86
N ARG A 126 -2.56 -16.67 3.97
CA ARG A 126 -2.26 -18.11 4.08
C ARG A 126 -3.53 -18.96 3.99
N THR A 127 -4.62 -18.53 4.64
CA THR A 127 -5.91 -19.21 4.57
C THR A 127 -6.46 -19.20 3.14
N ALA A 128 -6.46 -18.07 2.46
CA ALA A 128 -6.85 -17.97 1.06
C ALA A 128 -5.97 -18.85 0.17
N GLY A 129 -4.65 -18.81 0.38
CA GLY A 129 -3.68 -19.61 -0.38
C GLY A 129 -3.84 -21.12 -0.16
N SER A 130 -4.31 -21.57 0.99
CA SER A 130 -4.53 -22.99 1.28
C SER A 130 -5.58 -23.65 0.39
N SER A 131 -6.47 -22.86 -0.21
CA SER A 131 -7.43 -23.34 -1.21
C SER A 131 -6.87 -23.42 -2.63
N GLY A 132 -5.59 -23.11 -2.85
CA GLY A 132 -4.99 -23.01 -4.18
C GLY A 132 -5.34 -21.72 -4.94
N ALA A 133 -5.86 -20.70 -4.26
CA ALA A 133 -6.18 -19.42 -4.87
C ALA A 133 -4.91 -18.74 -5.41
N ASN A 134 -5.04 -17.99 -6.51
CA ASN A 134 -3.92 -17.33 -7.14
C ASN A 134 -3.34 -16.20 -6.23
N PRO A 135 -2.06 -15.85 -6.37
CA PRO A 135 -1.38 -14.89 -5.48
C PRO A 135 -2.05 -13.50 -5.43
N PHE A 136 -2.59 -13.00 -6.54
CA PHE A 136 -3.24 -11.68 -6.57
C PHE A 136 -4.53 -11.68 -5.74
N ALA A 137 -5.34 -12.74 -5.83
CA ALA A 137 -6.54 -12.90 -5.01
C ALA A 137 -6.19 -13.04 -3.51
N CYS A 138 -5.13 -13.81 -3.19
CA CYS A 138 -4.66 -13.96 -1.81
C CYS A 138 -4.21 -12.62 -1.21
N ILE A 139 -3.45 -11.82 -1.95
CA ILE A 139 -3.00 -10.51 -1.50
C ILE A 139 -4.16 -9.53 -1.40
N ALA A 140 -5.13 -9.56 -2.32
CA ALA A 140 -6.35 -8.75 -2.20
C ALA A 140 -7.12 -9.08 -0.91
N ALA A 141 -7.24 -10.35 -0.54
CA ALA A 141 -7.84 -10.77 0.73
C ALA A 141 -7.03 -10.25 1.94
N GLY A 142 -5.69 -10.29 1.87
CA GLY A 142 -4.82 -9.70 2.88
C GLY A 142 -5.01 -8.20 3.03
N ILE A 143 -5.16 -7.47 1.92
CA ILE A 143 -5.45 -6.02 1.92
C ILE A 143 -6.83 -5.75 2.56
N ALA A 144 -7.83 -6.57 2.26
CA ALA A 144 -9.14 -6.46 2.89
C ALA A 144 -9.06 -6.66 4.42
N SER A 145 -8.28 -7.63 4.89
CA SER A 145 -8.01 -7.82 6.31
C SER A 145 -7.22 -6.66 6.92
N LEU A 146 -6.21 -6.15 6.20
CA LEU A 146 -5.41 -5.00 6.65
C LEU A 146 -6.26 -3.74 6.82
N TRP A 147 -7.32 -3.58 6.05
CA TRP A 147 -8.24 -2.44 6.15
C TRP A 147 -9.04 -2.42 7.45
N GLY A 148 -9.12 -3.52 8.18
CA GLY A 148 -9.87 -3.60 9.43
C GLY A 148 -9.37 -2.63 10.51
N PRO A 149 -10.28 -2.05 11.34
CA PRO A 149 -9.92 -1.08 12.37
C PRO A 149 -9.00 -1.66 13.46
N ALA A 150 -9.05 -2.96 13.68
CA ALA A 150 -8.19 -3.66 14.64
C ALA A 150 -6.81 -4.07 14.04
N HIS A 151 -6.51 -3.71 12.81
CA HIS A 151 -5.24 -4.03 12.13
C HIS A 151 -4.62 -2.77 11.51
N GLY A 152 -4.76 -2.52 10.22
CA GLY A 152 -4.22 -1.30 9.59
C GLY A 152 -4.86 -0.01 10.10
N GLY A 153 -6.12 -0.04 10.52
CA GLY A 153 -6.79 1.07 11.18
C GLY A 153 -6.15 1.49 12.51
N ALA A 154 -5.38 0.62 13.16
CA ALA A 154 -4.60 0.97 14.35
C ALA A 154 -3.48 1.95 14.02
N ASN A 155 -2.85 1.86 12.84
CA ASN A 155 -1.85 2.83 12.38
C ASN A 155 -2.48 4.20 12.12
N GLU A 156 -3.68 4.25 11.56
CA GLU A 156 -4.43 5.50 11.38
C GLU A 156 -4.79 6.13 12.73
N ALA A 157 -5.22 5.32 13.69
CA ALA A 157 -5.49 5.77 15.06
C ALA A 157 -4.23 6.31 15.75
N ALA A 158 -3.08 5.66 15.56
CA ALA A 158 -1.80 6.13 16.08
C ALA A 158 -1.40 7.48 15.46
N LEU A 159 -1.61 7.68 14.16
CA LEU A 159 -1.34 8.95 13.50
C LEU A 159 -2.23 10.07 14.06
N LYS A 160 -3.53 9.83 14.18
CA LYS A 160 -4.47 10.79 14.82
C LYS A 160 -4.09 11.12 16.26
N MET A 161 -3.63 10.12 17.00
CA MET A 161 -3.10 10.33 18.37
C MET A 161 -1.89 11.26 18.37
N LEU A 162 -0.95 11.09 17.45
CA LEU A 162 0.22 11.96 17.32
C LEU A 162 -0.18 13.39 16.93
N GLU A 163 -1.15 13.54 16.03
CA GLU A 163 -1.72 14.85 15.68
C GLU A 163 -2.41 15.53 16.88
N GLU A 164 -3.14 14.77 17.71
CA GLU A 164 -3.77 15.29 18.94
C GLU A 164 -2.71 15.72 19.96
N ILE A 165 -1.63 14.98 20.15
CA ILE A 165 -0.53 15.32 21.05
C ILE A 165 0.14 16.63 20.60
N SER A 166 0.31 16.80 19.28
CA SER A 166 0.84 17.99 18.59
C SER A 166 2.25 18.43 18.96
N SER A 167 2.67 18.33 20.23
CA SER A 167 4.01 18.70 20.69
C SER A 167 4.50 17.78 21.82
N VAL A 168 5.83 17.70 21.98
CA VAL A 168 6.48 16.87 23.02
C VAL A 168 6.02 17.28 24.43
N GLU A 169 5.71 18.53 24.63
CA GLU A 169 5.28 19.08 25.92
C GLU A 169 3.93 18.53 26.40
N HIS A 170 3.07 18.12 25.47
CA HIS A 170 1.75 17.55 25.76
C HIS A 170 1.77 16.04 26.04
N ILE A 171 2.89 15.34 25.79
CA ILE A 171 3.00 13.90 26.01
C ILE A 171 2.65 13.49 27.45
N PRO A 172 3.17 14.13 28.51
CA PRO A 172 2.88 13.72 29.90
C PRO A 172 1.38 13.79 30.23
N GLU A 173 0.70 14.82 29.74
CA GLU A 173 -0.74 14.96 29.94
C GLU A 173 -1.52 13.90 29.17
N PHE A 174 -1.15 13.65 27.93
CA PHE A 174 -1.79 12.61 27.11
C PHE A 174 -1.64 11.22 27.74
N VAL A 175 -0.44 10.86 28.22
CA VAL A 175 -0.18 9.59 28.91
C VAL A 175 -1.01 9.47 30.19
N ARG A 176 -1.17 10.56 30.96
CA ARG A 176 -2.04 10.55 32.15
C ARG A 176 -3.48 10.25 31.78
N ARG A 177 -4.06 10.96 30.80
CA ARG A 177 -5.44 10.71 30.33
C ARG A 177 -5.65 9.29 29.80
N ALA A 178 -4.64 8.70 29.17
CA ALA A 178 -4.72 7.33 28.66
C ALA A 178 -4.70 6.27 29.77
N LYS A 179 -4.07 6.55 30.91
CA LYS A 179 -4.04 5.66 32.08
C LYS A 179 -5.31 5.73 32.93
N ASP A 180 -6.05 6.84 32.84
CA ASP A 180 -7.27 7.08 33.62
C ASP A 180 -8.53 6.50 32.93
N LYS A 181 -8.38 5.86 31.75
CA LYS A 181 -9.41 5.12 31.01
C LYS A 181 -9.32 3.62 31.26
#